data_c9f3ac8eb69fd53dc6115d036f891451
#
_entry.id   c9f3ac8eb69fd53dc6115d036f891451
#
_cell.length_a   1.000
_cell.length_b   1.000
_cell.length_c   1.000
_cell.angle_alpha   90.00
_cell.angle_beta   90.00
_cell.angle_gamma   90.00
#
_symmetry.space_group_name_H-M   'P 1'
#
loop_
_entity.id
_entity.type
_entity.pdbx_description
1 polymer ?
#
loop_
_entity_poly.entity_id
_entity_poly.type
_entity_poly.pdbx_seq_one_letter_code
_entity_poly.pdbx_strand_id
1 'polypeptide(L)' 'MKIKRVDFVRYCKDNGIEIYYNSASDDYVVKCVGAELTKKKSYLECEDYIYEVMVNDIYTDN' A
#
# COMPACT_ATOMS: atom_id res chain seq x y z
N MET A 1 13.82 -9.46 4.53
CA MET A 1 13.85 -9.80 3.12
C MET A 1 13.65 -8.58 2.25
N LYS A 2 14.24 -8.58 1.08
CA LYS A 2 14.17 -7.44 0.20
C LYS A 2 13.16 -7.67 -0.93
N ILE A 3 12.25 -6.72 -1.10
CA ILE A 3 11.24 -6.81 -2.15
C ILE A 3 11.62 -5.87 -3.29
N LYS A 4 11.62 -6.37 -4.50
CA LYS A 4 11.96 -5.56 -5.66
C LYS A 4 10.83 -4.60 -5.99
N ARG A 5 11.19 -3.42 -6.50
CA ARG A 5 10.19 -2.41 -6.85
C ARG A 5 9.17 -2.93 -7.85
N VAL A 6 9.61 -3.72 -8.81
CA VAL A 6 8.71 -4.26 -9.83
C VAL A 6 7.69 -5.19 -9.20
N ASP A 7 8.08 -5.96 -8.20
CA ASP A 7 7.17 -6.87 -7.52
C ASP A 7 6.14 -6.09 -6.69
N PHE A 8 6.59 -5.00 -6.07
CA PHE A 8 5.71 -4.12 -5.31
C PHE A 8 4.62 -3.53 -6.20
N VAL A 9 5.01 -2.99 -7.35
CA VAL A 9 4.07 -2.38 -8.27
C VAL A 9 3.07 -3.40 -8.78
N ARG A 10 3.54 -4.60 -9.10
CA ARG A 10 2.67 -5.67 -9.57
C ARG A 10 1.68 -6.10 -8.49
N TYR A 11 2.17 -6.21 -7.25
CA TYR A 11 1.31 -6.59 -6.13
C TYR A 11 0.18 -5.58 -5.95
N CYS A 12 0.49 -4.29 -6.01
CA CYS A 12 -0.51 -3.25 -5.88
C CYS A 12 -1.55 -3.36 -7.00
N LYS A 13 -1.06 -3.54 -8.22
CA LYS A 13 -1.95 -3.63 -9.38
C LYS A 13 -2.86 -4.85 -9.28
N ASP A 14 -2.29 -6.00 -8.93
CA ASP A 14 -3.05 -7.25 -8.87
C ASP A 14 -4.10 -7.23 -7.76
N ASN A 15 -3.86 -6.46 -6.72
CA ASN A 15 -4.77 -6.41 -5.58
C ASN A 15 -5.63 -5.14 -5.54
N GLY A 16 -5.54 -4.31 -6.56
CA GLY A 16 -6.33 -3.09 -6.61
C GLY A 16 -5.97 -2.09 -5.53
N ILE A 17 -4.70 -2.04 -5.14
CA ILE A 17 -4.24 -1.14 -4.10
C ILE A 17 -3.74 0.16 -4.74
N GLU A 18 -4.23 1.28 -4.24
CA GLU A 18 -3.87 2.60 -4.76
C GLU A 18 -3.64 3.57 -3.62
N ILE A 19 -2.78 4.56 -3.88
CA ILE A 19 -2.49 5.62 -2.93
C ILE A 19 -3.04 6.92 -3.50
N TYR A 20 -3.88 7.60 -2.72
CA TYR A 20 -4.49 8.86 -3.14
C TYR A 20 -4.09 9.98 -2.20
N TYR A 21 -3.89 11.17 -2.76
CA TYR A 21 -3.67 12.36 -1.94
C TYR A 21 -5.02 13.00 -1.67
N ASN A 22 -5.30 13.27 -0.40
CA ASN A 22 -6.52 13.94 0.03
C ASN A 22 -6.18 15.38 0.38
N SER A 23 -6.51 16.31 -0.52
CA SER A 23 -6.16 17.72 -0.32
C SER A 23 -6.95 18.36 0.81
N ALA A 24 -8.12 17.83 1.13
CA ALA A 24 -8.94 18.40 2.19
C ALA A 24 -8.31 18.21 3.56
N SER A 25 -7.66 17.07 3.79
CA SER A 25 -7.02 16.77 5.06
C SER A 25 -5.49 16.78 4.98
N ASP A 26 -4.96 17.04 3.78
CA ASP A 26 -3.52 17.11 3.55
C ASP A 26 -2.80 15.83 4.00
N ASP A 27 -3.37 14.71 3.63
CA ASP A 27 -2.74 13.42 3.91
C ASP A 27 -2.94 12.48 2.73
N TYR A 28 -2.39 11.27 2.86
CA TYR A 28 -2.47 10.26 1.82
C TYR A 28 -3.28 9.08 2.33
N VAL A 29 -4.06 8.49 1.44
CA VAL A 29 -4.96 7.39 1.77
C VAL A 29 -4.59 6.17 0.94
N VAL A 30 -4.47 5.02 1.59
CA VAL A 30 -4.26 3.75 0.89
C VAL A 30 -5.62 3.08 0.77
N LYS A 31 -5.98 2.74 -0.46
CA LYS A 31 -7.24 2.05 -0.73
C LYS A 31 -6.99 0.73 -1.43
N CYS A 32 -7.83 -0.24 -1.12
CA CYS A 32 -7.81 -1.54 -1.78
C CYS A 32 -9.20 -1.80 -2.32
N VAL A 33 -9.31 -1.81 -3.65
CA VAL A 33 -10.59 -1.99 -4.34
C VAL A 33 -11.64 -1.02 -3.81
N GLY A 34 -11.23 0.24 -3.62
CA GLY A 34 -12.13 1.28 -3.16
C GLY A 34 -12.33 1.40 -1.67
N ALA A 35 -11.87 0.43 -0.89
CA ALA A 35 -12.00 0.48 0.55
C ALA A 35 -10.74 1.08 1.18
N GLU A 36 -10.91 2.03 2.08
CA GLU A 36 -9.78 2.66 2.74
C GLU A 36 -9.13 1.70 3.73
N LEU A 37 -7.80 1.55 3.63
CA LEU A 37 -7.05 0.71 4.55
C LEU A 37 -6.37 1.53 5.65
N THR A 38 -5.78 2.67 5.28
CA THR A 38 -5.07 3.51 6.24
C THR A 38 -4.85 4.89 5.66
N LYS A 39 -4.48 5.83 6.54
CA LYS A 39 -4.08 7.18 6.18
C LYS A 39 -2.71 7.46 6.75
N LYS A 40 -1.86 8.12 5.96
CA LYS A 40 -0.52 8.48 6.40
C LYS A 40 -0.22 9.90 5.95
N LYS A 41 0.81 10.50 6.57
CA LYS A 41 1.16 11.88 6.26
C LYS A 41 2.03 12.02 5.02
N SER A 42 2.65 10.95 4.55
CA SER A 42 3.48 11.02 3.36
C SER A 42 3.23 9.81 2.48
N TYR A 43 3.58 9.99 1.21
CA TYR A 43 3.46 8.91 0.22
C TYR A 43 4.38 7.73 0.62
N LEU A 44 5.57 8.06 1.09
CA LEU A 44 6.52 7.03 1.49
C LEU A 44 5.99 6.16 2.63
N GLU A 45 5.32 6.78 3.58
CA GLU A 45 4.72 6.02 4.68
C GLU A 45 3.63 5.09 4.19
N CYS A 46 2.90 5.50 3.15
CA CYS A 46 1.89 4.64 2.54
C CYS A 46 2.56 3.44 1.88
N GLU A 47 3.66 3.66 1.19
CA GLU A 47 4.40 2.56 0.57
C GLU A 47 4.93 1.60 1.60
N ASP A 48 5.45 2.11 2.71
CA ASP A 48 5.95 1.28 3.79
C ASP A 48 4.83 0.39 4.36
N TYR A 49 3.66 0.97 4.51
CA TYR A 49 2.50 0.21 4.98
C TYR A 49 2.16 -0.92 4.02
N ILE A 50 2.15 -0.63 2.72
CA ILE A 50 1.82 -1.63 1.71
C ILE A 50 2.88 -2.73 1.67
N TYR A 51 4.16 -2.36 1.81
CA TYR A 51 5.23 -3.36 1.87
C TYR A 51 4.99 -4.32 3.02
N GLU A 52 4.58 -3.81 4.16
CA GLU A 52 4.32 -4.63 5.33
C GLU A 52 3.16 -5.58 5.08
N VAL A 53 2.10 -5.07 4.47
CA VAL A 53 0.94 -5.90 4.11
C VAL A 53 1.36 -6.99 3.14
N MET A 54 2.16 -6.63 2.13
CA MET A 54 2.61 -7.57 1.12
C MET A 54 3.45 -8.69 1.73
N VAL A 55 4.36 -8.34 2.62
CA VAL A 55 5.22 -9.32 3.27
C VAL A 55 4.38 -10.28 4.12
N ASN A 56 3.42 -9.75 4.86
CA ASN A 56 2.57 -10.58 5.68
C ASN A 56 1.73 -11.53 4.82
N ASP A 57 1.23 -11.02 3.71
CA ASP A 57 0.41 -11.83 2.81
C ASP A 57 1.20 -12.99 2.22
N ILE A 58 2.47 -12.73 1.86
CA ILE A 58 3.30 -13.73 1.23
C ILE A 58 3.85 -14.75 2.22
N TYR A 59 4.21 -14.29 3.42
CA TYR A 59 4.95 -15.12 4.36
C TYR A 59 4.17 -15.68 5.53
N THR A 60 2.97 -15.18 5.78
CA THR A 60 2.16 -15.74 6.85
C THR A 60 1.02 -16.56 6.34
N ASP A 61 0.92 -16.67 5.08
CA ASP A 61 -0.08 -17.46 4.49
C ASP A 61 0.25 -18.92 4.65
N ASN A 62 -0.59 -19.69 4.86
CA ASN A 62 -0.35 -21.06 4.86
C ASN A 62 -1.48 -21.85 5.14
#